data_d47df1dafa3a11d600276f07c5bc4d11
#
_entry.id   d47df1dafa3a11d600276f07c5bc4d11
#
_cell.length_a   1.000
_cell.length_b   1.000
_cell.length_c   1.000
_cell.angle_alpha   90.00
_cell.angle_beta   90.00
_cell.angle_gamma   90.00
#
_symmetry.space_group_name_H-M   'P 1'
#
loop_
_entity.id
_entity.type
_entity.pdbx_description
1 polymer ?
#
loop_
_entity_poly.entity_id
_entity_poly.type
_entity_poly.pdbx_seq_one_letter_code
_entity_poly.pdbx_strand_id
1 'polypeptide(L)'
;SLLALYIIFVLSSIELNAFQTIIDSFPKALTQFIAGESGIDFGSIEGFLNAQIFTIMAPIFAISVAVNSGGKSTANEESAKSLDIILSAPITRESFITQKILSMISKTFFIATVHWISYFLMCKFFSENISAEGLFAICLNLFLMGISFGMISVYIGTLNGNSTNAIAVAGGFALISYLIANIAPLVDSLDFTKYFSLFYYYKSGDPLKFGVHNWHWLPFVGISLIFFTISLIQFRKRNLL
;
A
#
# COMPACT_ATOMS: atom_id res chain seq x y z
N SER A 1 -0.99 7.22 15.09
CA SER A 1 -1.16 8.03 16.20
C SER A 1 -2.13 7.54 17.30
N LEU A 2 -3.44 7.83 17.32
CA LEU A 2 -4.38 7.26 18.31
C LEU A 2 -4.47 5.73 18.22
N LEU A 3 -4.37 5.18 17.04
CA LEU A 3 -4.33 3.74 16.77
C LEU A 3 -3.08 3.09 17.36
N ALA A 4 -1.92 3.75 17.29
CA ALA A 4 -0.69 3.29 17.91
C ALA A 4 -0.82 3.28 19.44
N LEU A 5 -1.38 4.34 20.04
CA LEU A 5 -1.63 4.40 21.48
C LEU A 5 -2.63 3.33 21.96
N TYR A 6 -3.70 3.10 21.18
CA TYR A 6 -4.68 2.04 21.47
C TYR A 6 -4.05 0.66 21.44
N ILE A 7 -3.24 0.36 20.44
CA ILE A 7 -2.56 -0.93 20.30
C ILE A 7 -1.58 -1.17 21.44
N ILE A 8 -0.86 -0.14 21.87
CA ILE A 8 0.05 -0.24 23.01
C ILE A 8 -0.72 -0.51 24.31
N PHE A 9 -1.82 0.21 24.52
CA PHE A 9 -2.67 -0.02 25.68
C PHE A 9 -3.20 -1.47 25.71
N VAL A 10 -3.59 -1.99 24.56
CA VAL A 10 -4.01 -3.39 24.41
C VAL A 10 -2.84 -4.34 24.66
N LEU A 11 -1.64 -4.09 24.08
CA LEU A 11 -0.46 -4.92 24.27
C LEU A 11 0.04 -4.96 25.72
N SER A 12 0.01 -3.83 26.42
CA SER A 12 0.40 -3.77 27.83
C SER A 12 -0.60 -4.47 28.77
N SER A 13 -1.82 -4.75 28.26
CA SER A 13 -2.91 -5.33 29.05
C SER A 13 -3.15 -6.83 28.74
N ILE A 14 -2.53 -7.39 27.72
CA ILE A 14 -2.72 -8.78 27.28
C ILE A 14 -1.43 -9.57 27.49
N GLU A 15 -1.54 -10.75 28.09
CA GLU A 15 -0.46 -11.74 28.06
C GLU A 15 -0.32 -12.28 26.62
N LEU A 16 0.69 -11.80 25.88
CA LEU A 16 0.96 -12.19 24.49
C LEU A 16 1.05 -13.71 24.32
N ASN A 17 1.58 -14.41 25.33
CA ASN A 17 1.70 -15.86 25.32
C ASN A 17 0.33 -16.58 25.33
N ALA A 18 -0.68 -16.01 26.02
CA ALA A 18 -2.02 -16.57 26.01
C ALA A 18 -2.68 -16.42 24.62
N PHE A 19 -2.40 -15.30 23.94
CA PHE A 19 -2.89 -15.08 22.57
C PHE A 19 -2.25 -16.03 21.56
N GLN A 20 -0.93 -16.27 21.69
CA GLN A 20 -0.22 -17.24 20.85
C GLN A 20 -0.81 -18.65 21.00
N THR A 21 -1.12 -19.07 22.20
CA THR A 21 -1.72 -20.40 22.47
C THR A 21 -3.09 -20.55 21.76
N ILE A 22 -3.90 -19.49 21.72
CA ILE A 22 -5.18 -19.49 21.01
C ILE A 22 -4.95 -19.64 19.50
N ILE A 23 -3.99 -18.91 18.93
CA ILE A 23 -3.67 -18.94 17.52
C ILE A 23 -3.10 -20.28 17.08
N ASP A 24 -2.27 -20.90 17.90
CA ASP A 24 -1.71 -22.22 17.66
C ASP A 24 -2.82 -23.32 17.60
N SER A 25 -3.99 -23.01 18.16
CA SER A 25 -5.16 -23.89 18.07
C SER A 25 -5.92 -23.78 16.73
N PHE A 26 -5.65 -22.74 15.92
CA PHE A 26 -6.29 -22.58 14.62
C PHE A 26 -5.67 -23.50 13.56
N PRO A 27 -6.46 -23.92 12.56
CA PRO A 27 -5.94 -24.65 11.41
C PRO A 27 -4.82 -23.83 10.71
N LYS A 28 -3.72 -24.49 10.34
CA LYS A 28 -2.58 -23.85 9.66
C LYS A 28 -2.97 -23.05 8.42
N ALA A 29 -3.98 -23.54 7.68
CA ALA A 29 -4.50 -22.84 6.50
C ALA A 29 -5.09 -21.46 6.86
N LEU A 30 -5.74 -21.32 8.02
CA LEU A 30 -6.31 -20.06 8.47
C LEU A 30 -5.21 -19.07 8.90
N THR A 31 -4.21 -19.55 9.64
CA THR A 31 -3.09 -18.72 10.07
C THR A 31 -2.25 -18.25 8.89
N GLN A 32 -2.02 -19.11 7.90
CA GLN A 32 -1.34 -18.76 6.66
C GLN A 32 -2.16 -17.77 5.80
N PHE A 33 -3.48 -17.93 5.74
CA PHE A 33 -4.34 -16.99 5.03
C PHE A 33 -4.27 -15.58 5.60
N ILE A 34 -4.23 -15.44 6.93
CA ILE A 34 -4.19 -14.14 7.61
C ILE A 34 -2.79 -13.52 7.56
N ALA A 35 -1.73 -14.30 7.77
CA ALA A 35 -0.36 -13.80 7.94
C ALA A 35 0.58 -14.06 6.75
N GLY A 36 0.14 -14.86 5.77
CA GLY A 36 1.00 -15.31 4.67
C GLY A 36 1.96 -16.42 5.10
N GLU A 37 3.02 -16.62 4.31
CA GLU A 37 4.02 -17.68 4.54
C GLU A 37 4.78 -17.55 5.88
N SER A 38 4.92 -16.34 6.39
CA SER A 38 5.67 -16.06 7.64
C SER A 38 4.96 -16.53 8.91
N GLY A 39 3.67 -16.92 8.82
CA GLY A 39 2.86 -17.27 9.98
C GLY A 39 2.53 -16.08 10.88
N ILE A 40 1.71 -16.32 11.91
CA ILE A 40 1.34 -15.31 12.90
C ILE A 40 2.21 -15.56 14.13
N ASP A 41 3.13 -14.65 14.44
CA ASP A 41 3.90 -14.64 15.67
C ASP A 41 3.37 -13.53 16.58
N PHE A 42 2.51 -13.89 17.51
CA PHE A 42 2.05 -12.96 18.55
C PHE A 42 2.86 -13.06 19.84
N GLY A 43 3.86 -13.95 19.89
CA GLY A 43 4.77 -14.06 21.03
C GLY A 43 5.76 -12.91 21.14
N SER A 44 5.93 -12.16 20.03
CA SER A 44 6.77 -10.96 19.97
C SER A 44 5.95 -9.73 19.58
N ILE A 45 6.38 -8.55 20.04
CA ILE A 45 5.75 -7.28 19.65
C ILE A 45 5.96 -7.00 18.15
N GLU A 46 7.10 -7.39 17.60
CA GLU A 46 7.35 -7.35 16.16
C GLU A 46 6.33 -8.14 15.37
N GLY A 47 6.09 -9.37 15.77
CA GLY A 47 5.13 -10.25 15.12
C GLY A 47 3.71 -9.75 15.23
N PHE A 48 3.32 -9.24 16.41
CA PHE A 48 2.01 -8.61 16.61
C PHE A 48 1.82 -7.38 15.72
N LEU A 49 2.78 -6.47 15.66
CA LEU A 49 2.74 -5.29 14.80
C LEU A 49 2.65 -5.69 13.32
N ASN A 50 3.43 -6.68 12.92
CA ASN A 50 3.41 -7.19 11.56
C ASN A 50 2.04 -7.78 11.21
N ALA A 51 1.51 -8.67 12.04
CA ALA A 51 0.25 -9.35 11.79
C ALA A 51 -0.95 -8.38 11.80
N GLN A 52 -1.04 -7.50 12.79
CA GLN A 52 -2.22 -6.66 12.99
C GLN A 52 -2.20 -5.39 12.13
N ILE A 53 -1.05 -4.75 12.00
CA ILE A 53 -0.96 -3.42 11.39
C ILE A 53 -0.45 -3.49 9.96
N PHE A 54 0.75 -4.04 9.78
CA PHE A 54 1.41 -4.02 8.48
C PHE A 54 0.83 -5.03 7.50
N THR A 55 0.14 -6.07 7.98
CA THR A 55 -0.51 -7.04 7.09
C THR A 55 -1.79 -6.50 6.45
N ILE A 56 -2.61 -5.75 7.18
CA ILE A 56 -3.95 -5.35 6.71
C ILE A 56 -4.17 -3.85 6.81
N MET A 57 -4.02 -3.25 8.01
CA MET A 57 -4.48 -1.87 8.24
C MET A 57 -3.65 -0.82 7.49
N ALA A 58 -2.33 -0.90 7.59
CA ALA A 58 -1.45 0.07 6.94
C ALA A 58 -1.54 0.02 5.40
N PRO A 59 -1.54 -1.17 4.75
CA PRO A 59 -1.82 -1.30 3.32
C PRO A 59 -3.16 -0.71 2.90
N ILE A 60 -4.26 -1.05 3.56
CA ILE A 60 -5.58 -0.51 3.23
C ILE A 60 -5.56 1.02 3.28
N PHE A 61 -4.98 1.60 4.32
CA PHE A 61 -4.95 3.04 4.49
C PHE A 61 -4.08 3.73 3.43
N ALA A 62 -2.86 3.25 3.20
CA ALA A 62 -1.95 3.81 2.22
C ALA A 62 -2.48 3.70 0.79
N ILE A 63 -3.00 2.53 0.41
CA ILE A 63 -3.58 2.28 -0.91
C ILE A 63 -4.83 3.14 -1.09
N SER A 64 -5.72 3.24 -0.10
CA SER A 64 -6.95 4.04 -0.19
C SER A 64 -6.63 5.51 -0.47
N VAL A 65 -5.63 6.09 0.19
CA VAL A 65 -5.25 7.49 -0.03
C VAL A 65 -4.62 7.67 -1.41
N ALA A 66 -3.72 6.76 -1.81
CA ALA A 66 -3.06 6.84 -3.11
C ALA A 66 -4.06 6.65 -4.26
N VAL A 67 -4.92 5.63 -4.19
CA VAL A 67 -5.96 5.34 -5.19
C VAL A 67 -6.99 6.46 -5.29
N ASN A 68 -7.46 6.98 -4.15
CA ASN A 68 -8.41 8.11 -4.13
C ASN A 68 -7.76 9.38 -4.70
N SER A 69 -6.53 9.70 -4.33
CA SER A 69 -5.81 10.87 -4.86
C SER A 69 -5.49 10.71 -6.35
N GLY A 70 -5.09 9.50 -6.77
CA GLY A 70 -4.81 9.18 -8.17
C GLY A 70 -6.06 9.25 -9.05
N GLY A 71 -7.15 8.59 -8.65
CA GLY A 71 -8.39 8.57 -9.42
C GLY A 71 -9.06 9.93 -9.55
N LYS A 72 -8.84 10.81 -8.60
CA LYS A 72 -9.33 12.20 -8.64
C LYS A 72 -8.38 13.18 -9.34
N SER A 73 -7.22 12.74 -9.80
CA SER A 73 -6.16 13.62 -10.31
C SER A 73 -6.58 14.48 -11.50
N THR A 74 -7.33 13.91 -12.43
CA THR A 74 -7.85 14.60 -13.62
C THR A 74 -9.36 14.59 -13.67
N ALA A 75 -9.98 13.53 -13.20
CA ALA A 75 -11.41 13.30 -13.31
C ALA A 75 -12.27 14.29 -12.49
N ASN A 76 -11.74 14.83 -11.40
CA ASN A 76 -12.47 15.84 -10.62
C ASN A 76 -12.61 17.16 -11.37
N GLU A 77 -11.53 17.65 -11.97
CA GLU A 77 -11.53 18.90 -12.74
C GLU A 77 -12.39 18.76 -14.00
N GLU A 78 -12.39 17.58 -14.59
CA GLU A 78 -13.25 17.27 -15.74
C GLU A 78 -14.74 17.28 -15.34
N SER A 79 -15.09 16.58 -14.26
CA SER A 79 -16.45 16.54 -13.73
C SER A 79 -16.96 17.93 -13.30
N ALA A 80 -16.06 18.77 -12.77
CA ALA A 80 -16.36 20.14 -12.37
C ALA A 80 -16.39 21.12 -13.56
N LYS A 81 -16.12 20.65 -14.80
CA LYS A 81 -15.96 21.51 -16.00
C LYS A 81 -14.94 22.64 -15.80
N SER A 82 -14.01 22.47 -14.89
CA SER A 82 -12.94 23.43 -14.60
C SER A 82 -11.67 23.16 -15.40
N LEU A 83 -11.57 22.00 -16.03
CA LEU A 83 -10.39 21.59 -16.76
C LEU A 83 -10.06 22.54 -17.93
N ASP A 84 -11.08 23.03 -18.65
CA ASP A 84 -10.91 23.98 -19.76
C ASP A 84 -10.37 25.33 -19.26
N ILE A 85 -10.84 25.78 -18.09
CA ILE A 85 -10.34 27.01 -17.46
C ILE A 85 -8.88 26.85 -17.05
N ILE A 86 -8.53 25.71 -16.48
CA ILE A 86 -7.15 25.43 -16.05
C ILE A 86 -6.22 25.34 -17.26
N LEU A 87 -6.65 24.68 -18.33
CA LEU A 87 -5.87 24.52 -19.55
C LEU A 87 -5.86 25.76 -20.46
N SER A 88 -6.66 26.78 -20.18
CA SER A 88 -6.54 28.09 -20.82
C SER A 88 -5.33 28.90 -20.29
N ALA A 89 -4.81 28.54 -19.10
CA ALA A 89 -3.56 29.06 -18.61
C ALA A 89 -2.36 28.51 -19.43
N PRO A 90 -1.19 29.19 -19.49
CA PRO A 90 -0.03 28.74 -20.25
C PRO A 90 0.68 27.55 -19.60
N ILE A 91 -0.05 26.48 -19.33
CA ILE A 91 0.45 25.21 -18.77
C ILE A 91 0.24 24.09 -19.76
N THR A 92 1.24 23.21 -19.89
CA THR A 92 1.09 22.01 -20.74
C THR A 92 0.26 20.95 -20.02
N ARG A 93 -0.46 20.12 -20.80
CA ARG A 93 -1.20 18.97 -20.27
C ARG A 93 -0.30 18.01 -19.46
N GLU A 94 0.92 17.86 -19.92
CA GLU A 94 1.92 17.02 -19.24
C GLU A 94 2.30 17.60 -17.88
N SER A 95 2.56 18.91 -17.82
CA SER A 95 2.86 19.59 -16.55
C SER A 95 1.71 19.46 -15.56
N PHE A 96 0.46 19.63 -16.03
CA PHE A 96 -0.72 19.47 -15.19
C PHE A 96 -0.81 18.07 -14.57
N ILE A 97 -0.78 17.01 -15.39
CA ILE A 97 -0.90 15.64 -14.86
C ILE A 97 0.30 15.26 -13.98
N THR A 98 1.51 15.70 -14.33
CA THR A 98 2.72 15.44 -13.53
C THR A 98 2.61 16.08 -12.15
N GLN A 99 2.10 17.31 -12.03
CA GLN A 99 1.86 17.97 -10.75
C GLN A 99 0.83 17.22 -9.90
N LYS A 100 -0.23 16.69 -10.52
CA LYS A 100 -1.23 15.87 -9.83
C LYS A 100 -0.65 14.56 -9.31
N ILE A 101 0.18 13.89 -10.13
CA ILE A 101 0.89 12.68 -9.73
C ILE A 101 1.87 13.00 -8.58
N LEU A 102 2.62 14.08 -8.67
CA LEU A 102 3.52 14.51 -7.61
C LEU A 102 2.78 14.79 -6.29
N SER A 103 1.60 15.40 -6.38
CA SER A 103 0.72 15.61 -5.22
C SER A 103 0.27 14.27 -4.59
N MET A 104 -0.09 13.27 -5.41
CA MET A 104 -0.42 11.93 -4.94
C MET A 104 0.77 11.27 -4.25
N ILE A 105 1.95 11.31 -4.86
CA ILE A 105 3.21 10.78 -4.31
C ILE A 105 3.52 11.44 -2.96
N SER A 106 3.42 12.78 -2.88
CA SER A 106 3.68 13.53 -1.64
C SER A 106 2.73 13.14 -0.51
N LYS A 107 1.44 12.94 -0.80
CA LYS A 107 0.45 12.49 0.20
C LYS A 107 0.76 11.08 0.70
N THR A 108 1.10 10.17 -0.22
CA THR A 108 1.45 8.78 0.13
C THR A 108 2.75 8.73 0.92
N PHE A 109 3.74 9.56 0.54
CA PHE A 109 4.98 9.70 1.28
C PHE A 109 4.75 10.22 2.71
N PHE A 110 3.93 11.25 2.84
CA PHE A 110 3.57 11.79 4.16
C PHE A 110 2.96 10.73 5.08
N ILE A 111 2.04 9.92 4.54
CA ILE A 111 1.42 8.83 5.30
C ILE A 111 2.45 7.79 5.74
N ALA A 112 3.31 7.33 4.82
CA ALA A 112 4.36 6.36 5.13
C ALA A 112 5.33 6.90 6.20
N THR A 113 5.71 8.19 6.08
CA THR A 113 6.58 8.86 7.05
C THR A 113 5.93 8.98 8.42
N VAL A 114 4.64 9.34 8.48
CA VAL A 114 3.90 9.41 9.75
C VAL A 114 3.80 8.03 10.40
N HIS A 115 3.58 6.98 9.62
CA HIS A 115 3.61 5.62 10.15
C HIS A 115 4.98 5.27 10.71
N TRP A 116 6.04 5.49 9.94
CA TRP A 116 7.40 5.21 10.37
C TRP A 116 7.76 5.95 11.67
N ILE A 117 7.53 7.26 11.74
CA ILE A 117 7.83 8.08 12.93
C ILE A 117 7.02 7.59 14.12
N SER A 118 5.72 7.34 13.93
CA SER A 118 4.82 6.93 15.02
C SER A 118 5.27 5.61 15.64
N TYR A 119 5.61 4.60 14.83
CA TYR A 119 6.06 3.31 15.33
C TYR A 119 7.48 3.37 15.89
N PHE A 120 8.36 4.14 15.29
CA PHE A 120 9.71 4.34 15.80
C PHE A 120 9.72 4.99 17.20
N LEU A 121 8.94 6.07 17.38
CA LEU A 121 8.79 6.71 18.69
C LEU A 121 8.16 5.78 19.72
N MET A 122 7.17 5.00 19.30
CA MET A 122 6.52 4.01 20.11
C MET A 122 7.52 2.98 20.64
N CYS A 123 8.28 2.36 19.74
CA CYS A 123 9.27 1.35 20.14
C CYS A 123 10.31 1.92 21.11
N LYS A 124 10.76 3.16 20.89
CA LYS A 124 11.66 3.83 21.84
C LYS A 124 11.02 4.10 23.21
N PHE A 125 9.76 4.50 23.24
CA PHE A 125 9.07 4.83 24.48
C PHE A 125 8.84 3.59 25.37
N PHE A 126 8.56 2.44 24.74
CA PHE A 126 8.35 1.18 25.45
C PHE A 126 9.61 0.32 25.60
N SER A 127 10.79 0.84 25.22
CA SER A 127 12.08 0.13 25.30
C SER A 127 12.10 -1.20 24.53
N GLU A 128 11.32 -1.27 23.44
CA GLU A 128 11.24 -2.45 22.58
C GLU A 128 12.37 -2.45 21.55
N ASN A 129 13.00 -3.62 21.37
CA ASN A 129 14.14 -3.82 20.48
C ASN A 129 13.71 -4.10 19.02
N ILE A 130 12.83 -3.26 18.46
CA ILE A 130 12.49 -3.39 17.04
C ILE A 130 13.52 -2.65 16.19
N SER A 131 13.98 -3.28 15.11
CA SER A 131 14.94 -2.69 14.20
C SER A 131 14.37 -1.44 13.51
N ALA A 132 15.03 -0.30 13.69
CA ALA A 132 14.68 0.94 12.96
C ALA A 132 14.80 0.74 11.44
N GLU A 133 15.73 -0.09 10.99
CA GLU A 133 15.93 -0.47 9.60
C GLU A 133 14.77 -1.30 9.08
N GLY A 134 14.29 -2.27 9.85
CA GLY A 134 13.12 -3.07 9.49
C GLY A 134 11.84 -2.25 9.39
N LEU A 135 11.61 -1.33 10.35
CA LEU A 135 10.49 -0.39 10.29
C LEU A 135 10.58 0.53 9.07
N PHE A 136 11.77 1.00 8.72
CA PHE A 136 11.98 1.79 7.52
C PHE A 136 11.68 0.98 6.26
N ALA A 137 12.16 -0.26 6.18
CA ALA A 137 11.97 -1.14 5.05
C ALA A 137 10.48 -1.42 4.76
N ILE A 138 9.69 -1.75 5.80
CA ILE A 138 8.27 -2.04 5.61
C ILE A 138 7.47 -0.79 5.25
N CYS A 139 7.83 0.38 5.81
CA CYS A 139 7.20 1.66 5.45
C CYS A 139 7.58 2.11 4.04
N LEU A 140 8.81 1.84 3.59
CA LEU A 140 9.23 2.07 2.21
C LEU A 140 8.44 1.20 1.23
N ASN A 141 8.31 -0.10 1.52
CA ASN A 141 7.49 -1.00 0.70
C ASN A 141 6.02 -0.57 0.68
N LEU A 142 5.48 -0.10 1.81
CA LEU A 142 4.13 0.46 1.91
C LEU A 142 3.95 1.68 0.99
N PHE A 143 4.91 2.60 1.00
CA PHE A 143 4.94 3.76 0.14
C PHE A 143 4.97 3.38 -1.34
N LEU A 144 5.89 2.49 -1.73
CA LEU A 144 6.04 2.05 -3.13
C LEU A 144 4.80 1.31 -3.63
N MET A 145 4.22 0.43 -2.80
CA MET A 145 2.98 -0.26 -3.11
C MET A 145 1.81 0.72 -3.28
N GLY A 146 1.69 1.70 -2.39
CA GLY A 146 0.68 2.75 -2.48
C GLY A 146 0.80 3.52 -3.79
N ILE A 147 2.01 3.94 -4.19
CA ILE A 147 2.25 4.62 -5.48
C ILE A 147 1.82 3.73 -6.64
N SER A 148 2.16 2.43 -6.63
CA SER A 148 1.84 1.52 -7.73
C SER A 148 0.33 1.45 -7.98
N PHE A 149 -0.48 1.23 -6.93
CA PHE A 149 -1.94 1.24 -7.06
C PHE A 149 -2.50 2.63 -7.35
N GLY A 150 -1.90 3.69 -6.80
CA GLY A 150 -2.24 5.07 -7.12
C GLY A 150 -2.02 5.39 -8.60
N MET A 151 -0.93 4.93 -9.20
CA MET A 151 -0.64 5.12 -10.63
C MET A 151 -1.61 4.37 -11.53
N ILE A 152 -2.03 3.15 -11.15
CA ILE A 152 -3.12 2.44 -11.85
C ILE A 152 -4.39 3.29 -11.82
N SER A 153 -4.73 3.87 -10.67
CA SER A 153 -5.91 4.73 -10.52
C SER A 153 -5.81 6.01 -11.35
N VAL A 154 -4.63 6.65 -11.41
CA VAL A 154 -4.37 7.80 -12.32
C VAL A 154 -4.65 7.42 -13.76
N TYR A 155 -4.10 6.31 -14.22
CA TYR A 155 -4.28 5.86 -15.60
C TYR A 155 -5.76 5.67 -15.94
N ILE A 156 -6.51 4.97 -15.10
CA ILE A 156 -7.94 4.73 -15.34
C ILE A 156 -8.73 6.05 -15.30
N GLY A 157 -8.37 6.97 -14.41
CA GLY A 157 -8.95 8.32 -14.36
C GLY A 157 -8.70 9.12 -15.65
N THR A 158 -7.51 8.96 -16.25
CA THR A 158 -7.20 9.61 -17.54
C THR A 158 -7.93 8.98 -18.72
N LEU A 159 -8.34 7.71 -18.65
CA LEU A 159 -9.12 7.06 -19.71
C LEU A 159 -10.55 7.59 -19.80
N ASN A 160 -11.25 7.61 -18.69
CA ASN A 160 -12.71 7.75 -18.66
C ASN A 160 -13.19 9.08 -18.05
N GLY A 161 -12.32 9.87 -17.43
CA GLY A 161 -12.71 11.07 -16.71
C GLY A 161 -13.68 10.81 -15.53
N ASN A 162 -13.75 9.57 -15.05
CA ASN A 162 -14.64 9.17 -13.96
C ASN A 162 -13.83 8.68 -12.76
N SER A 163 -13.80 9.52 -11.73
CA SER A 163 -13.05 9.22 -10.50
C SER A 163 -13.58 7.99 -9.76
N THR A 164 -14.89 7.77 -9.76
CA THR A 164 -15.50 6.61 -9.09
C THR A 164 -15.06 5.32 -9.73
N ASN A 165 -15.08 5.24 -11.07
CA ASN A 165 -14.59 4.07 -11.79
C ASN A 165 -13.11 3.85 -11.58
N ALA A 166 -12.29 4.91 -11.61
CA ALA A 166 -10.85 4.79 -11.40
C ALA A 166 -10.53 4.23 -10.01
N ILE A 167 -11.20 4.74 -8.98
CA ILE A 167 -11.03 4.27 -7.59
C ILE A 167 -11.52 2.83 -7.44
N ALA A 168 -12.70 2.50 -7.99
CA ALA A 168 -13.27 1.16 -7.88
C ALA A 168 -12.40 0.10 -8.56
N VAL A 169 -11.93 0.36 -9.78
CA VAL A 169 -11.10 -0.59 -10.53
C VAL A 169 -9.73 -0.76 -9.88
N ALA A 170 -9.04 0.34 -9.52
CA ALA A 170 -7.74 0.25 -8.87
C ALA A 170 -7.83 -0.39 -7.47
N GLY A 171 -8.90 -0.11 -6.71
CA GLY A 171 -9.18 -0.77 -5.44
C GLY A 171 -9.51 -2.26 -5.61
N GLY A 172 -10.25 -2.63 -6.66
CA GLY A 172 -10.50 -4.01 -7.04
C GLY A 172 -9.21 -4.76 -7.37
N PHE A 173 -8.29 -4.16 -8.15
CA PHE A 173 -6.97 -4.73 -8.40
C PHE A 173 -6.17 -4.92 -7.11
N ALA A 174 -6.22 -3.97 -6.18
CA ALA A 174 -5.56 -4.11 -4.89
C ALA A 174 -6.13 -5.28 -4.08
N LEU A 175 -7.47 -5.43 -4.04
CA LEU A 175 -8.13 -6.54 -3.38
C LEU A 175 -7.76 -7.89 -4.00
N ILE A 176 -7.79 -8.00 -5.33
CA ILE A 176 -7.39 -9.21 -6.04
C ILE A 176 -5.93 -9.55 -5.75
N SER A 177 -5.05 -8.56 -5.80
CA SER A 177 -3.63 -8.74 -5.47
C SER A 177 -3.45 -9.24 -4.03
N TYR A 178 -4.21 -8.71 -3.07
CA TYR A 178 -4.21 -9.19 -1.69
C TYR A 178 -4.67 -10.65 -1.58
N LEU A 179 -5.77 -11.00 -2.24
CA LEU A 179 -6.29 -12.38 -2.24
C LEU A 179 -5.30 -13.36 -2.86
N ILE A 180 -4.71 -13.02 -4.00
CA ILE A 180 -3.69 -13.84 -4.66
C ILE A 180 -2.50 -14.07 -3.72
N ALA A 181 -1.97 -13.03 -3.07
CA ALA A 181 -0.83 -13.15 -2.17
C ALA A 181 -1.08 -14.11 -0.98
N ASN A 182 -2.33 -14.19 -0.51
CA ASN A 182 -2.66 -15.00 0.65
C ASN A 182 -3.24 -16.39 0.30
N ILE A 183 -3.86 -16.55 -0.88
CA ILE A 183 -4.47 -17.82 -1.29
C ILE A 183 -3.50 -18.69 -2.10
N ALA A 184 -2.71 -18.07 -2.98
CA ALA A 184 -1.82 -18.83 -3.87
C ALA A 184 -0.87 -19.78 -3.12
N PRO A 185 -0.25 -19.39 -2.00
CA PRO A 185 0.63 -20.29 -1.25
C PRO A 185 -0.09 -21.49 -0.60
N LEU A 186 -1.42 -21.46 -0.49
CA LEU A 186 -2.21 -22.55 0.10
C LEU A 186 -2.52 -23.67 -0.90
N VAL A 187 -2.29 -23.43 -2.21
CA VAL A 187 -2.64 -24.35 -3.28
C VAL A 187 -1.44 -24.51 -4.21
N ASP A 188 -0.77 -25.66 -4.18
CA ASP A 188 0.45 -25.92 -4.94
C ASP A 188 0.34 -25.56 -6.43
N SER A 189 -0.80 -25.86 -7.06
CA SER A 189 -1.03 -25.54 -8.48
C SER A 189 -1.15 -24.05 -8.78
N LEU A 190 -1.42 -23.22 -7.79
CA LEU A 190 -1.58 -21.77 -7.91
C LEU A 190 -0.38 -20.97 -7.36
N ASP A 191 0.58 -21.63 -6.76
CA ASP A 191 1.72 -20.95 -6.08
C ASP A 191 2.45 -19.98 -7.01
N PHE A 192 2.59 -20.29 -8.31
CA PHE A 192 3.23 -19.40 -9.27
C PHE A 192 2.49 -18.06 -9.43
N THR A 193 1.19 -17.98 -9.13
CA THR A 193 0.40 -16.75 -9.29
C THR A 193 0.76 -15.68 -8.26
N LYS A 194 1.38 -16.04 -7.14
CA LYS A 194 1.84 -15.10 -6.12
C LYS A 194 2.78 -14.01 -6.70
N TYR A 195 3.60 -14.37 -7.69
CA TYR A 195 4.52 -13.44 -8.34
C TYR A 195 3.85 -12.32 -9.14
N PHE A 196 2.55 -12.45 -9.45
CA PHE A 196 1.76 -11.38 -10.06
C PHE A 196 1.14 -10.44 -9.03
N SER A 197 1.27 -10.73 -7.73
CA SER A 197 0.74 -9.93 -6.66
C SER A 197 1.76 -8.94 -6.12
N LEU A 198 1.39 -7.65 -6.07
CA LEU A 198 2.19 -6.63 -5.39
C LEU A 198 2.26 -6.86 -3.86
N PHE A 199 1.21 -7.44 -3.27
CA PHE A 199 1.22 -7.79 -1.85
C PHE A 199 2.22 -8.90 -1.51
N TYR A 200 2.51 -9.80 -2.45
CA TYR A 200 3.57 -10.78 -2.28
C TYR A 200 4.93 -10.07 -2.08
N TYR A 201 5.29 -9.14 -2.95
CA TYR A 201 6.55 -8.39 -2.84
C TYR A 201 6.59 -7.47 -1.62
N TYR A 202 5.43 -6.99 -1.17
CA TYR A 202 5.32 -6.15 0.01
C TYR A 202 5.74 -6.90 1.28
N LYS A 203 5.32 -8.17 1.45
CA LYS A 203 5.58 -9.01 2.61
C LYS A 203 6.82 -9.89 2.46
N SER A 204 7.18 -10.25 1.23
CA SER A 204 8.23 -11.22 0.94
C SER A 204 9.57 -10.79 1.53
N GLY A 205 10.25 -11.75 2.16
CA GLY A 205 11.54 -11.52 2.81
C GLY A 205 11.45 -10.92 4.22
N ASP A 206 10.25 -10.85 4.81
CA ASP A 206 9.99 -10.29 6.15
C ASP A 206 10.75 -8.97 6.40
N PRO A 207 10.37 -7.87 5.72
CA PRO A 207 11.14 -6.63 5.75
C PRO A 207 11.27 -6.04 7.14
N LEU A 208 10.36 -6.37 8.07
CA LEU A 208 10.44 -5.89 9.45
C LEU A 208 11.62 -6.51 10.21
N LYS A 209 11.95 -7.79 9.92
CA LYS A 209 13.07 -8.51 10.55
C LYS A 209 14.39 -8.34 9.81
N PHE A 210 14.36 -8.43 8.49
CA PHE A 210 15.56 -8.50 7.65
C PHE A 210 15.90 -7.23 6.88
N GLY A 211 15.06 -6.18 7.02
CA GLY A 211 15.28 -4.91 6.31
C GLY A 211 14.90 -4.96 4.82
N VAL A 212 15.50 -4.08 4.02
CA VAL A 212 15.19 -3.95 2.59
C VAL A 212 15.79 -5.11 1.80
N HIS A 213 14.94 -5.92 1.17
CA HIS A 213 15.40 -6.97 0.28
C HIS A 213 15.72 -6.41 -1.12
N ASN A 214 16.88 -6.80 -1.69
CA ASN A 214 17.52 -6.15 -2.85
C ASN A 214 16.68 -6.06 -4.13
N TRP A 215 15.67 -6.92 -4.34
CA TRP A 215 14.94 -6.98 -5.61
C TRP A 215 13.43 -6.74 -5.48
N HIS A 216 12.87 -6.74 -4.26
CA HIS A 216 11.42 -6.70 -4.07
C HIS A 216 10.79 -5.32 -4.35
N TRP A 217 11.57 -4.26 -4.40
CA TRP A 217 11.10 -2.92 -4.78
C TRP A 217 10.94 -2.73 -6.30
N LEU A 218 11.62 -3.57 -7.14
CA LEU A 218 11.58 -3.43 -8.60
C LEU A 218 10.18 -3.54 -9.23
N PRO A 219 9.32 -4.50 -8.85
CA PRO A 219 7.96 -4.57 -9.38
C PRO A 219 7.14 -3.31 -9.12
N PHE A 220 7.29 -2.68 -7.95
CA PHE A 220 6.59 -1.44 -7.63
C PHE A 220 7.04 -0.29 -8.53
N VAL A 221 8.34 -0.12 -8.69
CA VAL A 221 8.90 0.93 -9.55
C VAL A 221 8.54 0.66 -11.01
N GLY A 222 8.67 -0.59 -11.47
CA GLY A 222 8.33 -0.98 -12.83
C GLY A 222 6.88 -0.66 -13.19
N ILE A 223 5.92 -1.10 -12.37
CA ILE A 223 4.50 -0.82 -12.56
C ILE A 223 4.23 0.68 -12.52
N SER A 224 4.81 1.39 -11.54
CA SER A 224 4.61 2.84 -11.42
C SER A 224 5.10 3.60 -12.65
N LEU A 225 6.27 3.25 -13.21
CA LEU A 225 6.83 3.87 -14.40
C LEU A 225 6.00 3.55 -15.65
N ILE A 226 5.54 2.31 -15.80
CA ILE A 226 4.68 1.90 -16.92
C ILE A 226 3.40 2.73 -16.90
N PHE A 227 2.67 2.76 -15.78
CA PHE A 227 1.42 3.49 -15.70
C PHE A 227 1.61 5.01 -15.73
N PHE A 228 2.74 5.54 -15.24
CA PHE A 228 3.11 6.94 -15.43
C PHE A 228 3.22 7.29 -16.92
N THR A 229 4.02 6.52 -17.65
CA THR A 229 4.27 6.77 -19.07
C THR A 229 2.99 6.66 -19.91
N ILE A 230 2.20 5.62 -19.68
CA ILE A 230 0.94 5.40 -20.39
C ILE A 230 -0.08 6.50 -20.05
N SER A 231 -0.16 6.94 -18.79
CA SER A 231 -1.03 8.05 -18.37
C SER A 231 -0.68 9.36 -19.08
N LEU A 232 0.60 9.70 -19.19
CA LEU A 232 1.07 10.87 -19.94
C LEU A 232 0.66 10.81 -21.40
N ILE A 233 0.95 9.68 -22.06
CA ILE A 233 0.62 9.49 -23.48
C ILE A 233 -0.89 9.58 -23.72
N GLN A 234 -1.68 8.95 -22.86
CA GLN A 234 -3.13 8.94 -22.97
C GLN A 234 -3.73 10.33 -22.78
N PHE A 235 -3.28 11.06 -21.75
CA PHE A 235 -3.80 12.39 -21.46
C PHE A 235 -3.46 13.42 -22.55
N ARG A 236 -2.30 13.26 -23.22
CA ARG A 236 -1.94 14.08 -24.38
C ARG A 236 -2.90 13.92 -25.55
N LYS A 237 -3.28 12.66 -25.86
CA LYS A 237 -4.09 12.30 -27.03
C LYS A 237 -5.59 12.49 -26.81
N ARG A 238 -6.00 12.66 -25.55
CA ARG A 238 -7.42 12.71 -25.22
C ARG A 238 -8.06 14.01 -25.70
N ASN A 239 -9.14 13.89 -26.46
CA ASN A 239 -10.02 15.02 -26.75
C ASN A 239 -10.84 15.36 -25.50
N LEU A 240 -10.56 16.50 -24.92
CA LEU A 240 -11.26 17.05 -23.75
C LEU A 240 -12.33 18.00 -24.34
N LEU A 241 -13.47 17.44 -24.76
CA LEU A 241 -14.65 18.18 -25.22
C LEU A 241 -15.79 17.92 -24.28
#